data_9598078f318ee46e56ce693dc1316043
#
_entry.id   9598078f318ee46e56ce693dc1316043
#
_cell.length_a   1.000
_cell.length_b   1.000
_cell.length_c   1.000
_cell.angle_alpha   90.00
_cell.angle_beta   90.00
_cell.angle_gamma   90.00
#
_symmetry.space_group_name_H-M   'P 1'
#
loop_
_entity.id
_entity.type
_entity.pdbx_description
1 polymer ?
#
loop_
_entity_poly.entity_id
_entity_poly.type
_entity_poly.pdbx_seq_one_letter_code
_entity_poly.pdbx_strand_id
1 'polypeptide(L)'
;MFAPGADKLRAKLNEITHAFVLAEVRKAIAQTDKACAVIDAPLLFEANFEKECDFTVALLASPELRLARLCERDNRPLDALRARMAAAPEDSFYSSRTTVTIINDGNGQKLRQAAENFIEKYVRTVK
;
A
#
# COMPACT_ATOMS: atom_id res chain seq x y z
N MET A 1 22.46 -6.95 -8.75
CA MET A 1 22.22 -7.19 -10.19
C MET A 1 21.32 -8.41 -10.30
N PHE A 2 20.10 -8.27 -10.77
CA PHE A 2 19.20 -9.43 -10.97
C PHE A 2 19.59 -10.14 -12.26
N ALA A 3 19.44 -11.48 -12.28
CA ALA A 3 19.78 -12.30 -13.47
C ALA A 3 18.94 -11.87 -14.69
N PRO A 4 19.48 -11.93 -15.92
CA PRO A 4 18.72 -11.71 -17.14
C PRO A 4 17.48 -12.61 -17.18
N GLY A 5 16.29 -12.04 -17.31
CA GLY A 5 15.01 -12.77 -17.28
C GLY A 5 14.28 -12.77 -15.93
N ALA A 6 14.89 -12.33 -14.83
CA ALA A 6 14.25 -12.26 -13.52
C ALA A 6 13.00 -11.33 -13.53
N ASP A 7 13.01 -10.27 -14.33
CA ASP A 7 11.88 -9.35 -14.46
C ASP A 7 10.67 -10.00 -15.14
N LYS A 8 10.91 -10.84 -16.17
CA LYS A 8 9.82 -11.59 -16.83
C LYS A 8 9.20 -12.64 -15.90
N LEU A 9 10.04 -13.34 -15.14
CA LEU A 9 9.57 -14.33 -14.16
C LEU A 9 8.78 -13.66 -13.03
N ARG A 10 9.27 -12.52 -12.54
CA ARG A 10 8.56 -11.72 -11.52
C ARG A 10 7.22 -11.19 -12.03
N ALA A 11 7.18 -10.67 -13.26
CA ALA A 11 5.95 -10.22 -13.88
C ALA A 11 4.93 -11.37 -14.01
N LYS A 12 5.36 -12.53 -14.46
CA LYS A 12 4.51 -13.73 -14.57
C LYS A 12 4.02 -14.22 -13.21
N LEU A 13 4.89 -14.24 -12.22
CA LEU A 13 4.52 -14.60 -10.85
C LEU A 13 3.48 -13.62 -10.30
N ASN A 14 3.69 -12.32 -10.49
CA ASN A 14 2.74 -11.28 -10.06
C ASN A 14 1.39 -11.45 -10.75
N GLU A 15 1.35 -11.69 -12.05
CA GLU A 15 0.12 -11.93 -12.80
C GLU A 15 -0.71 -13.08 -12.19
N ILE A 16 -0.06 -14.21 -11.91
CA ILE A 16 -0.71 -15.38 -11.33
C ILE A 16 -1.16 -15.10 -9.89
N THR A 17 -0.26 -14.54 -9.07
CA THR A 17 -0.56 -14.28 -7.66
C THR A 17 -1.61 -13.19 -7.48
N HIS A 18 -1.58 -12.12 -8.28
CA HIS A 18 -2.60 -11.07 -8.22
C HIS A 18 -3.98 -11.64 -8.53
N ALA A 19 -4.12 -12.41 -9.62
CA ALA A 19 -5.41 -12.99 -9.99
C ALA A 19 -6.00 -13.85 -8.85
N PHE A 20 -5.16 -14.69 -8.23
CA PHE A 20 -5.58 -15.54 -7.12
C PHE A 20 -5.95 -14.73 -5.87
N VAL A 21 -5.08 -13.80 -5.46
CA VAL A 21 -5.31 -12.96 -4.28
C VAL A 21 -6.57 -12.12 -4.44
N LEU A 22 -6.79 -11.51 -5.62
CA LEU A 22 -7.99 -10.72 -5.87
C LEU A 22 -9.28 -11.55 -5.81
N ALA A 23 -9.24 -12.79 -6.32
CA ALA A 23 -10.38 -13.69 -6.22
C ALA A 23 -10.73 -14.01 -4.75
N GLU A 24 -9.72 -14.28 -3.91
CA GLU A 24 -9.94 -14.53 -2.48
C GLU A 24 -10.40 -13.29 -1.72
N VAL A 25 -9.88 -12.10 -2.05
CA VAL A 25 -10.36 -10.84 -1.47
C VAL A 25 -11.83 -10.59 -1.81
N ARG A 26 -12.24 -10.73 -3.08
CA ARG A 26 -13.64 -10.57 -3.49
C ARG A 26 -14.55 -11.56 -2.77
N LYS A 27 -14.12 -12.80 -2.62
CA LYS A 27 -14.85 -13.83 -1.88
C LYS A 27 -15.01 -13.46 -0.41
N ALA A 28 -13.93 -13.00 0.24
CA ALA A 28 -13.97 -12.55 1.63
C ALA A 28 -14.92 -11.37 1.83
N ILE A 29 -14.89 -10.39 0.91
CA ILE A 29 -15.81 -9.25 0.92
C ILE A 29 -17.26 -9.70 0.76
N ALA A 30 -17.53 -10.61 -0.17
CA ALA A 30 -18.89 -11.14 -0.40
C ALA A 30 -19.45 -11.95 0.78
N GLN A 31 -18.58 -12.48 1.62
CA GLN A 31 -18.97 -13.30 2.78
C GLN A 31 -19.10 -12.48 4.09
N THR A 32 -18.72 -11.21 4.08
CA THR A 32 -18.83 -10.38 5.30
C THR A 32 -20.18 -9.67 5.36
N ASP A 33 -20.73 -9.58 6.56
CA ASP A 33 -21.90 -8.77 6.91
C ASP A 33 -21.55 -7.36 7.39
N LYS A 34 -20.27 -7.01 7.37
CA LYS A 34 -19.77 -5.72 7.86
C LYS A 34 -20.03 -4.60 6.87
N ALA A 35 -20.32 -3.43 7.40
CA ALA A 35 -20.57 -2.24 6.60
C ALA A 35 -19.31 -1.70 5.89
N CYS A 36 -18.11 -2.12 6.32
CA CYS A 36 -16.84 -1.69 5.77
C CYS A 36 -15.83 -2.84 5.80
N ALA A 37 -15.11 -3.03 4.70
CA ALA A 37 -13.94 -3.90 4.59
C ALA A 37 -12.71 -3.04 4.30
N VAL A 38 -11.60 -3.31 4.98
CA VAL A 38 -10.32 -2.65 4.75
C VAL A 38 -9.37 -3.62 4.08
N ILE A 39 -8.78 -3.20 2.97
CA ILE A 39 -7.81 -3.98 2.22
C ILE A 39 -6.44 -3.34 2.40
N ASP A 40 -5.55 -4.02 3.10
CA ASP A 40 -4.13 -3.66 3.20
C ASP A 40 -3.33 -4.43 2.16
N ALA A 41 -3.05 -3.79 1.03
CA ALA A 41 -2.36 -4.40 -0.09
C ALA A 41 -1.23 -3.50 -0.62
N PRO A 42 0.03 -3.92 -0.48
CA PRO A 42 1.18 -3.12 -0.92
C PRO A 42 1.25 -2.93 -2.45
N LEU A 43 0.56 -3.76 -3.23
CA LEU A 43 0.52 -3.70 -4.69
C LEU A 43 -0.90 -3.42 -5.22
N LEU A 44 -1.70 -2.65 -4.49
CA LEU A 44 -3.09 -2.34 -4.83
C LEU A 44 -3.22 -1.71 -6.22
N PHE A 45 -2.37 -0.72 -6.50
CA PHE A 45 -2.38 0.03 -7.77
C PHE A 45 -1.76 -0.76 -8.92
N GLU A 46 -0.71 -1.52 -8.66
CA GLU A 46 -0.06 -2.38 -9.64
C GLU A 46 -0.99 -3.52 -10.11
N ALA A 47 -1.89 -3.95 -9.24
CA ALA A 47 -2.93 -4.93 -9.55
C ALA A 47 -4.20 -4.29 -10.14
N ASN A 48 -4.29 -2.96 -10.26
CA ASN A 48 -5.47 -2.19 -10.65
C ASN A 48 -6.70 -2.46 -9.77
N PHE A 49 -6.51 -2.89 -8.53
CA PHE A 49 -7.60 -3.23 -7.63
C PHE A 49 -8.20 -2.00 -6.92
N GLU A 50 -7.52 -0.86 -6.99
CA GLU A 50 -8.05 0.43 -6.53
C GLU A 50 -9.39 0.80 -7.18
N LYS A 51 -9.65 0.28 -8.38
CA LYS A 51 -10.90 0.52 -9.12
C LYS A 51 -12.13 -0.15 -8.51
N GLU A 52 -11.91 -1.14 -7.65
CA GLU A 52 -12.96 -1.86 -6.92
C GLU A 52 -13.14 -1.32 -5.49
N CYS A 53 -12.37 -0.31 -5.10
CA CYS A 53 -12.45 0.33 -3.79
C CYS A 53 -13.29 1.61 -3.89
N ASP A 54 -14.21 1.81 -2.95
CA ASP A 54 -14.95 3.07 -2.83
C ASP A 54 -14.03 4.23 -2.49
N PHE A 55 -13.02 3.96 -1.65
CA PHE A 55 -12.00 4.93 -1.24
C PHE A 55 -10.63 4.28 -1.13
N THR A 56 -9.60 5.05 -1.43
CA THR A 56 -8.21 4.62 -1.31
C THR A 56 -7.41 5.59 -0.45
N VAL A 57 -6.49 5.06 0.35
CA VAL A 57 -5.62 5.85 1.23
C VAL A 57 -4.16 5.50 0.96
N ALA A 58 -3.33 6.50 0.68
CA ALA A 58 -1.89 6.35 0.70
C ALA A 58 -1.32 6.81 2.04
N LEU A 59 -0.50 5.97 2.65
CA LEU A 59 0.32 6.35 3.81
C LEU A 59 1.74 6.64 3.32
N LEU A 60 2.12 7.90 3.36
CA LEU A 60 3.45 8.34 2.93
C LEU A 60 4.29 8.75 4.15
N ALA A 61 5.59 8.67 4.00
CA ALA A 61 6.57 9.15 4.98
C ALA A 61 7.80 9.67 4.25
N SER A 62 8.54 10.60 4.87
CA SER A 62 9.76 11.11 4.25
C SER A 62 10.76 9.98 3.94
N PRO A 63 11.58 10.12 2.90
CA PRO A 63 12.58 9.12 2.54
C PRO A 63 13.52 8.79 3.71
N GLU A 64 13.91 9.80 4.51
CA GLU A 64 14.79 9.66 5.67
C GLU A 64 14.13 8.78 6.74
N LEU A 65 12.86 9.05 7.04
CA LEU A 65 12.11 8.29 8.04
C LEU A 65 11.86 6.85 7.57
N ARG A 66 11.57 6.67 6.28
CA ARG A 66 11.44 5.32 5.69
C ARG A 66 12.75 4.54 5.79
N LEU A 67 13.89 5.18 5.49
CA LEU A 67 15.20 4.55 5.58
C LEU A 67 15.53 4.17 7.02
N ALA A 68 15.30 5.07 7.98
CA ALA A 68 15.51 4.78 9.41
C ALA A 68 14.71 3.54 9.85
N ARG A 69 13.41 3.49 9.53
CA ARG A 69 12.55 2.33 9.84
C ARG A 69 13.01 1.04 9.18
N LEU A 70 13.51 1.11 7.94
CA LEU A 70 14.08 -0.06 7.25
C LEU A 70 15.36 -0.55 7.92
N CYS A 71 16.24 0.35 8.36
CA CYS A 71 17.45 0.00 9.10
C CYS A 71 17.12 -0.73 10.39
N GLU A 72 16.16 -0.25 11.16
CA GLU A 72 15.73 -0.87 12.41
C GLU A 72 15.10 -2.26 12.20
N ARG A 73 14.32 -2.41 11.12
CA ARG A 73 13.54 -3.64 10.88
C ARG A 73 14.34 -4.75 10.21
N ASP A 74 15.11 -4.41 9.17
CA ASP A 74 15.55 -5.40 8.17
C ASP A 74 16.99 -5.90 8.40
N ASN A 75 17.77 -5.33 9.30
CA ASN A 75 19.17 -5.69 9.61
C ASN A 75 20.01 -6.00 8.33
N ARG A 76 19.91 -5.15 7.32
CA ARG A 76 20.59 -5.29 6.02
C ARG A 76 21.58 -4.13 5.79
N PRO A 77 22.59 -4.33 4.92
CA PRO A 77 23.48 -3.24 4.52
C PRO A 77 22.72 -2.03 3.99
N LEU A 78 23.13 -0.83 4.37
CA LEU A 78 22.48 0.43 4.05
C LEU A 78 22.30 0.64 2.53
N ASP A 79 23.30 0.23 1.73
CA ASP A 79 23.23 0.36 0.27
C ASP A 79 22.14 -0.53 -0.34
N ALA A 80 21.92 -1.73 0.22
CA ALA A 80 20.84 -2.61 -0.21
C ALA A 80 19.46 -2.01 0.13
N LEU A 81 19.34 -1.35 1.28
CA LEU A 81 18.10 -0.67 1.68
C LEU A 81 17.81 0.55 0.80
N ARG A 82 18.83 1.35 0.49
CA ARG A 82 18.72 2.49 -0.44
C ARG A 82 18.33 2.02 -1.86
N ALA A 83 18.95 0.97 -2.36
CA ALA A 83 18.62 0.39 -3.66
C ALA A 83 17.17 -0.10 -3.71
N ARG A 84 16.67 -0.71 -2.62
CA ARG A 84 15.27 -1.12 -2.50
C ARG A 84 14.32 0.07 -2.52
N MET A 85 14.65 1.14 -1.81
CA MET A 85 13.84 2.37 -1.82
C MET A 85 13.81 3.02 -3.20
N ALA A 86 14.96 3.09 -3.88
CA ALA A 86 15.05 3.66 -5.23
C ALA A 86 14.29 2.85 -6.30
N ALA A 87 14.06 1.56 -6.05
CA ALA A 87 13.26 0.70 -6.93
C ALA A 87 11.75 0.81 -6.72
N ALA A 88 11.32 1.48 -5.65
CA ALA A 88 9.89 1.71 -5.38
C ALA A 88 9.37 2.89 -6.22
N PRO A 89 8.09 2.91 -6.59
CA PRO A 89 7.49 4.08 -7.21
C PRO A 89 7.63 5.33 -6.33
N GLU A 90 7.66 6.48 -6.97
CA GLU A 90 7.67 7.77 -6.28
C GLU A 90 6.35 8.03 -5.54
N ASP A 91 6.39 8.89 -4.52
CA ASP A 91 5.22 9.25 -3.72
C ASP A 91 4.08 9.85 -4.57
N SER A 92 4.43 10.54 -5.66
CA SER A 92 3.50 11.08 -6.65
C SER A 92 2.66 10.01 -7.35
N PHE A 93 3.22 8.82 -7.57
CA PHE A 93 2.50 7.68 -8.13
C PHE A 93 1.28 7.28 -7.27
N TYR A 94 1.43 7.33 -5.96
CA TYR A 94 0.36 6.99 -5.03
C TYR A 94 -0.55 8.19 -4.77
N SER A 95 -0.01 9.36 -4.44
CA SER A 95 -0.79 10.53 -4.06
C SER A 95 -1.72 11.05 -5.17
N SER A 96 -1.34 10.85 -6.44
CA SER A 96 -2.18 11.22 -7.58
C SER A 96 -3.35 10.26 -7.86
N ARG A 97 -3.35 9.08 -7.23
CA ARG A 97 -4.31 8.00 -7.47
C ARG A 97 -5.19 7.67 -6.27
N THR A 98 -4.88 8.20 -5.11
CA THR A 98 -5.63 7.94 -3.88
C THR A 98 -6.66 9.00 -3.60
N THR A 99 -7.76 8.60 -2.95
CA THR A 99 -8.77 9.53 -2.45
C THR A 99 -8.19 10.43 -1.37
N VAL A 100 -7.33 9.89 -0.51
CA VAL A 100 -6.69 10.63 0.58
C VAL A 100 -5.24 10.20 0.74
N THR A 101 -4.37 11.16 0.96
CA THR A 101 -2.98 10.93 1.36
C THR A 101 -2.78 11.33 2.81
N ILE A 102 -2.24 10.44 3.61
CA ILE A 102 -1.89 10.67 5.02
C ILE A 102 -0.37 10.60 5.17
N ILE A 103 0.20 11.62 5.80
CA ILE A 103 1.62 11.66 6.09
C ILE A 103 1.88 11.03 7.45
N ASN A 104 2.62 9.93 7.47
CA ASN A 104 3.07 9.25 8.68
C ASN A 104 4.46 9.76 9.08
N ASP A 105 4.51 10.93 9.69
CA ASP A 105 5.73 11.63 10.12
C ASP A 105 6.37 11.06 11.41
N GLY A 106 5.90 9.92 11.89
CA GLY A 106 6.37 9.28 13.12
C GLY A 106 5.56 9.64 14.37
N ASN A 107 4.62 10.56 14.28
CA ASN A 107 3.71 10.89 15.39
C ASN A 107 2.46 10.01 15.33
N GLY A 108 2.41 8.98 16.19
CA GLY A 108 1.30 8.04 16.23
C GLY A 108 -0.06 8.67 16.59
N GLN A 109 -0.06 9.75 17.36
CA GLN A 109 -1.30 10.45 17.72
C GLN A 109 -1.87 11.19 16.50
N LYS A 110 -1.02 11.87 15.73
CA LYS A 110 -1.45 12.51 14.48
C LYS A 110 -1.96 11.49 13.46
N LEU A 111 -1.29 10.35 13.34
CA LEU A 111 -1.71 9.28 12.44
C LEU A 111 -3.09 8.74 12.84
N ARG A 112 -3.33 8.51 14.13
CA ARG A 112 -4.64 8.09 14.65
C ARG A 112 -5.72 9.11 14.33
N GLN A 113 -5.46 10.39 14.61
CA GLN A 113 -6.40 11.46 14.31
C GLN A 113 -6.73 11.56 12.82
N ALA A 114 -5.73 11.40 11.94
CA ALA A 114 -5.96 11.39 10.50
C ALA A 114 -6.82 10.20 10.06
N ALA A 115 -6.63 9.03 10.66
CA ALA A 115 -7.45 7.85 10.41
C ALA A 115 -8.90 8.04 10.90
N GLU A 116 -9.09 8.61 12.08
CA GLU A 116 -10.43 8.94 12.62
C GLU A 116 -11.16 9.94 11.72
N ASN A 117 -10.48 11.00 11.29
CA ASN A 117 -11.05 11.98 10.37
C ASN A 117 -11.44 11.35 9.02
N PHE A 118 -10.63 10.42 8.52
CA PHE A 118 -10.95 9.67 7.30
C PHE A 118 -12.23 8.82 7.48
N ILE A 119 -12.32 8.07 8.58
CA ILE A 119 -13.50 7.24 8.88
C ILE A 119 -14.75 8.10 8.98
N GLU A 120 -14.70 9.21 9.72
CA GLU A 120 -15.85 10.14 9.86
C GLU A 120 -16.31 10.69 8.52
N LYS A 121 -15.35 11.14 7.70
CA LYS A 121 -15.66 11.83 6.46
C LYS A 121 -16.13 10.90 5.34
N TYR A 122 -15.54 9.71 5.22
CA TYR A 122 -15.73 8.86 4.06
C TYR A 122 -16.49 7.57 4.37
N VAL A 123 -16.25 6.95 5.53
CA VAL A 123 -16.85 5.64 5.84
C VAL A 123 -18.23 5.79 6.46
N ARG A 124 -18.40 6.74 7.39
CA ARG A 124 -19.69 6.95 8.07
C ARG A 124 -20.73 7.69 7.24
N THR A 125 -20.31 8.37 6.19
CA THR A 125 -21.23 9.10 5.30
C THR A 125 -21.84 8.24 4.20
N VAL A 126 -21.27 7.07 3.95
CA VAL A 126 -21.86 6.09 3.03
C VAL A 126 -22.90 5.29 3.82
N LYS A 127 -24.16 5.71 3.72
CA LYS A 127 -25.34 4.99 4.20
C LYS A 127 -26.01 4.31 3.02
#